data_60d8a9aa666f05ca48459b3db6a76cfd
#
_entry.id   60d8a9aa666f05ca48459b3db6a76cfd
#
_cell.length_a   1.000
_cell.length_b   1.000
_cell.length_c   1.000
_cell.angle_alpha   90.00
_cell.angle_beta   90.00
_cell.angle_gamma   90.00
#
_symmetry.space_group_name_H-M   'P 1'
#
loop_
_entity.id
_entity.type
_entity.pdbx_description
1 polymer ?
#
loop_
_entity_poly.entity_id
_entity_poly.type
_entity_poly.pdbx_seq_one_letter_code
_entity_poly.pdbx_strand_id
1 'polypeptide(L)'
;PAVFDDIAEIRAFSKTPIDLHLITNNPEVYFDRINALEIEMVTLQFEDLNGYSYNGGLKSKMGLAIVSETDISVFDNVSDNYDFLLMMATTPGQSGGRFDKVNFRKIRKFKRAHPTKQVHVDGGVNAEVSFILRNMSVHSSVVGSYLFKDQPVGAALLNLKIHDIDSHYAVGDFMRSREEIPLLGPDNRSLTEVLQSMDDFKLGFTILENEHSEMEGIISNADLRKEVLRNDGLTEKSEGVAETPNHACSRALRQR
;
A
#
# COMPACT_ATOMS: atom_id res chain seq x y z
N PRO A 1 -7.60 -27.30 16.64
CA PRO A 1 -8.52 -27.03 15.55
C PRO A 1 -8.15 -27.84 14.31
N ALA A 2 -9.13 -28.30 13.53
CA ALA A 2 -8.93 -29.11 12.33
C ALA A 2 -7.92 -28.48 11.34
N VAL A 3 -7.89 -27.15 11.21
CA VAL A 3 -6.97 -26.44 10.32
C VAL A 3 -5.51 -26.84 10.45
N PHE A 4 -5.03 -27.17 11.65
CA PHE A 4 -3.63 -27.62 11.82
C PHE A 4 -3.41 -29.05 11.33
N ASP A 5 -4.44 -29.87 11.34
CA ASP A 5 -4.39 -31.23 10.82
C ASP A 5 -4.41 -31.17 9.28
N ASP A 6 -5.21 -30.28 8.70
CA ASP A 6 -5.22 -29.99 7.26
C ASP A 6 -3.85 -29.44 6.79
N ILE A 7 -3.22 -28.55 7.58
CA ILE A 7 -1.86 -28.04 7.29
C ILE A 7 -0.84 -29.18 7.31
N ALA A 8 -0.91 -30.08 8.28
CA ALA A 8 -0.01 -31.22 8.37
C ALA A 8 -0.17 -32.16 7.14
N GLU A 9 -1.38 -32.38 6.67
CA GLU A 9 -1.65 -33.12 5.44
C GLU A 9 -1.05 -32.42 4.21
N ILE A 10 -1.23 -31.09 4.09
CA ILE A 10 -0.64 -30.31 2.99
C ILE A 10 0.88 -30.40 3.00
N ARG A 11 1.50 -30.33 4.18
CA ARG A 11 2.96 -30.46 4.33
C ARG A 11 3.50 -31.82 3.89
N ALA A 12 2.70 -32.88 3.94
CA ALA A 12 3.11 -34.21 3.48
C ALA A 12 3.42 -34.28 1.98
N PHE A 13 2.82 -33.39 1.17
CA PHE A 13 2.99 -33.41 -0.30
C PHE A 13 3.42 -32.06 -0.91
N SER A 14 3.41 -30.96 -0.14
CA SER A 14 3.75 -29.62 -0.63
C SER A 14 4.74 -28.91 0.29
N LYS A 15 5.72 -28.24 -0.32
CA LYS A 15 6.64 -27.32 0.36
C LYS A 15 6.30 -25.86 0.09
N THR A 16 5.14 -25.58 -0.48
CA THR A 16 4.69 -24.21 -0.70
C THR A 16 4.56 -23.48 0.63
N PRO A 17 5.09 -22.25 0.76
CA PRO A 17 4.96 -21.45 1.96
C PRO A 17 3.49 -21.30 2.37
N ILE A 18 3.24 -21.37 3.67
CA ILE A 18 1.90 -21.22 4.26
C ILE A 18 1.85 -19.89 4.99
N ASP A 19 0.80 -19.13 4.72
CA ASP A 19 0.41 -17.91 5.43
C ASP A 19 -0.84 -18.23 6.27
N LEU A 20 -0.69 -18.23 7.58
CA LEU A 20 -1.75 -18.56 8.54
C LEU A 20 -2.31 -17.28 9.14
N HIS A 21 -3.56 -16.97 8.86
CA HIS A 21 -4.28 -15.88 9.51
C HIS A 21 -5.02 -16.39 10.77
N LEU A 22 -4.63 -15.87 11.93
CA LEU A 22 -5.23 -16.20 13.23
C LEU A 22 -6.17 -15.09 13.69
N ILE A 23 -7.44 -15.46 13.89
CA ILE A 23 -8.48 -14.61 14.47
C ILE A 23 -8.78 -15.19 15.86
N THR A 24 -8.13 -14.65 16.89
CA THR A 24 -8.23 -15.17 18.26
C THR A 24 -7.70 -14.14 19.27
N ASN A 25 -8.23 -14.18 20.48
CA ASN A 25 -7.75 -13.36 21.61
C ASN A 25 -6.63 -14.04 22.42
N ASN A 26 -6.28 -15.27 22.11
CA ASN A 26 -5.20 -15.99 22.78
C ASN A 26 -4.36 -16.77 21.75
N PRO A 27 -3.50 -16.09 20.97
CA PRO A 27 -2.73 -16.72 19.91
C PRO A 27 -1.64 -17.65 20.43
N GLU A 28 -1.12 -17.45 21.64
CA GLU A 28 0.02 -18.21 22.20
C GLU A 28 -0.26 -19.70 22.32
N VAL A 29 -1.51 -20.09 22.56
CA VAL A 29 -1.91 -21.51 22.67
C VAL A 29 -1.63 -22.31 21.39
N TYR A 30 -1.35 -21.64 20.27
CA TYR A 30 -1.08 -22.27 18.98
C TYR A 30 0.41 -22.26 18.60
N PHE A 31 1.27 -21.55 19.33
CA PHE A 31 2.66 -21.31 18.93
C PHE A 31 3.49 -22.58 18.78
N ASP A 32 3.33 -23.54 19.69
CA ASP A 32 4.03 -24.82 19.59
C ASP A 32 3.65 -25.58 18.31
N ARG A 33 2.37 -25.59 17.95
CA ARG A 33 1.90 -26.25 16.73
C ARG A 33 2.35 -25.52 15.48
N ILE A 34 2.34 -24.18 15.48
CA ILE A 34 2.80 -23.34 14.39
C ILE A 34 4.29 -23.59 14.12
N ASN A 35 5.11 -23.59 15.19
CA ASN A 35 6.53 -23.84 15.09
C ASN A 35 6.86 -25.28 14.65
N ALA A 36 6.08 -26.27 15.13
CA ALA A 36 6.24 -27.67 14.75
C ALA A 36 5.90 -27.93 13.26
N LEU A 37 4.96 -27.17 12.70
CA LEU A 37 4.54 -27.26 11.30
C LEU A 37 5.37 -26.35 10.37
N GLU A 38 6.34 -25.64 10.93
CA GLU A 38 7.22 -24.72 10.20
C GLU A 38 6.45 -23.74 9.31
N ILE A 39 5.38 -23.11 9.86
CA ILE A 39 4.55 -22.15 9.13
C ILE A 39 5.37 -20.88 8.91
N GLU A 40 5.51 -20.46 7.66
CA GLU A 40 6.44 -19.38 7.27
C GLU A 40 5.92 -17.99 7.59
N MET A 41 4.60 -17.77 7.52
CA MET A 41 3.98 -16.48 7.83
C MET A 41 2.78 -16.70 8.76
N VAL A 42 2.65 -15.83 9.75
CA VAL A 42 1.50 -15.82 10.68
C VAL A 42 1.01 -14.40 10.83
N THR A 43 -0.27 -14.20 10.59
CA THR A 43 -0.93 -12.90 10.71
C THR A 43 -1.91 -12.95 11.88
N LEU A 44 -1.84 -11.96 12.77
CA LEU A 44 -2.76 -11.81 13.89
C LEU A 44 -3.79 -10.71 13.58
N GLN A 45 -5.08 -10.98 13.82
CA GLN A 45 -6.13 -9.98 13.62
C GLN A 45 -6.17 -9.00 14.79
N PHE A 46 -5.85 -7.74 14.53
CA PHE A 46 -5.74 -6.70 15.56
C PHE A 46 -7.00 -6.56 16.42
N GLU A 47 -8.15 -6.55 15.80
CA GLU A 47 -9.44 -6.32 16.46
C GLU A 47 -9.81 -7.44 17.45
N ASP A 48 -9.26 -8.62 17.25
CA ASP A 48 -9.53 -9.80 18.10
C ASP A 48 -8.50 -10.01 19.21
N LEU A 49 -7.37 -9.27 19.19
CA LEU A 49 -6.29 -9.44 20.17
C LEU A 49 -6.65 -9.00 21.60
N ASN A 50 -7.70 -8.17 21.76
CA ASN A 50 -8.16 -7.70 23.09
C ASN A 50 -7.02 -7.17 24.00
N GLY A 51 -6.06 -6.43 23.41
CA GLY A 51 -4.92 -5.88 24.14
C GLY A 51 -3.73 -6.84 24.27
N TYR A 52 -3.78 -8.03 23.69
CA TYR A 52 -2.62 -8.90 23.59
C TYR A 52 -1.51 -8.22 22.76
N SER A 53 -0.28 -8.29 23.25
CA SER A 53 0.91 -7.79 22.57
C SER A 53 1.84 -8.95 22.25
N TYR A 54 2.11 -9.17 20.96
CA TYR A 54 3.06 -10.18 20.52
C TYR A 54 4.50 -9.80 20.92
N ASN A 55 5.17 -10.64 21.65
CA ASN A 55 6.53 -10.41 22.17
C ASN A 55 7.54 -11.48 21.73
N GLY A 56 7.25 -12.20 20.63
CA GLY A 56 8.09 -13.27 20.13
C GLY A 56 7.54 -14.67 20.43
N GLY A 57 8.34 -15.68 20.14
CA GLY A 57 7.97 -17.10 20.33
C GLY A 57 7.66 -17.84 19.03
N LEU A 58 7.41 -17.15 17.93
CA LEU A 58 7.27 -17.73 16.60
C LEU A 58 8.53 -17.51 15.76
N LYS A 59 8.85 -18.50 14.93
CA LYS A 59 9.91 -18.43 13.91
C LYS A 59 9.40 -17.83 12.59
N SER A 60 8.11 -17.70 12.47
CA SER A 60 7.40 -17.19 11.30
C SER A 60 7.64 -15.68 11.10
N LYS A 61 7.52 -15.20 9.87
CA LYS A 61 7.32 -13.77 9.61
C LYS A 61 5.97 -13.36 10.17
N MET A 62 5.95 -12.27 10.93
CA MET A 62 4.75 -11.83 11.62
C MET A 62 4.03 -10.72 10.87
N GLY A 63 2.72 -10.90 10.69
CA GLY A 63 1.80 -9.90 10.16
C GLY A 63 0.79 -9.42 11.20
N LEU A 64 0.41 -8.16 11.12
CA LEU A 64 -0.75 -7.63 11.81
C LEU A 64 -1.86 -7.37 10.78
N ALA A 65 -3.03 -7.94 10.98
CA ALA A 65 -4.19 -7.67 10.13
C ALA A 65 -5.07 -6.60 10.75
N ILE A 66 -5.58 -5.70 9.93
CA ILE A 66 -6.57 -4.68 10.31
C ILE A 66 -7.71 -4.62 9.30
N VAL A 67 -8.92 -4.34 9.77
CA VAL A 67 -10.07 -4.10 8.89
C VAL A 67 -10.05 -2.70 8.26
N SER A 68 -10.95 -2.46 7.29
CA SER A 68 -11.05 -1.18 6.57
C SER A 68 -11.23 0.02 7.51
N GLU A 69 -11.99 -0.14 8.58
CA GLU A 69 -12.35 0.89 9.55
C GLU A 69 -11.22 1.24 10.53
N THR A 70 -10.30 0.31 10.80
CA THR A 70 -9.18 0.51 11.75
C THR A 70 -8.12 1.41 11.13
N ASP A 71 -7.69 2.46 11.84
CA ASP A 71 -6.63 3.35 11.37
C ASP A 71 -5.26 2.65 11.41
N ILE A 72 -4.40 2.98 10.46
CA ILE A 72 -3.06 2.38 10.35
C ILE A 72 -2.13 2.70 11.53
N SER A 73 -2.42 3.75 12.30
CA SER A 73 -1.61 4.17 13.46
C SER A 73 -1.53 3.11 14.56
N VAL A 74 -2.44 2.13 14.57
CA VAL A 74 -2.32 0.99 15.49
C VAL A 74 -1.02 0.19 15.28
N PHE A 75 -0.43 0.29 14.09
CA PHE A 75 0.84 -0.35 13.77
C PHE A 75 2.06 0.38 14.32
N ASP A 76 1.96 1.69 14.57
CA ASP A 76 3.10 2.54 14.96
C ASP A 76 3.77 2.03 16.24
N ASN A 77 2.98 1.64 17.22
CA ASN A 77 3.47 1.19 18.53
C ASN A 77 3.99 -0.26 18.56
N VAL A 78 3.73 -1.02 17.52
CA VAL A 78 4.03 -2.47 17.45
C VAL A 78 4.90 -2.84 16.24
N SER A 79 5.32 -1.85 15.47
CA SER A 79 6.03 -2.02 14.20
C SER A 79 7.27 -2.91 14.29
N ASP A 80 7.97 -2.91 15.44
CA ASP A 80 9.18 -3.72 15.64
C ASP A 80 8.88 -5.22 15.73
N ASN A 81 7.66 -5.58 16.09
CA ASN A 81 7.24 -6.96 16.30
C ASN A 81 6.59 -7.59 15.05
N TYR A 82 6.32 -6.78 14.01
CA TYR A 82 5.64 -7.24 12.81
C TYR A 82 6.42 -6.86 11.55
N ASP A 83 6.52 -7.79 10.61
CA ASP A 83 7.21 -7.62 9.33
C ASP A 83 6.34 -6.92 8.29
N PHE A 84 5.03 -7.10 8.38
CA PHE A 84 4.06 -6.58 7.41
C PHE A 84 2.70 -6.25 8.04
N LEU A 85 1.96 -5.39 7.34
CA LEU A 85 0.55 -5.12 7.61
C LEU A 85 -0.32 -5.82 6.56
N LEU A 86 -1.29 -6.61 7.01
CA LEU A 86 -2.35 -7.17 6.17
C LEU A 86 -3.59 -6.28 6.26
N MET A 87 -4.01 -5.72 5.14
CA MET A 87 -5.25 -4.95 5.05
C MET A 87 -6.40 -5.83 4.60
N MET A 88 -7.37 -6.04 5.51
CA MET A 88 -8.61 -6.73 5.20
C MET A 88 -9.53 -5.78 4.44
N ALA A 89 -9.62 -5.96 3.13
CA ALA A 89 -10.41 -5.10 2.24
C ALA A 89 -11.87 -5.55 2.09
N THR A 90 -12.26 -6.57 2.84
CA THR A 90 -13.64 -7.06 3.03
C THR A 90 -13.80 -7.49 4.47
N THR A 91 -15.02 -7.81 4.90
CA THR A 91 -15.25 -8.38 6.23
C THR A 91 -14.46 -9.69 6.41
N PRO A 92 -13.64 -9.81 7.48
CA PRO A 92 -12.85 -11.02 7.74
C PRO A 92 -13.72 -12.27 7.78
N GLY A 93 -13.23 -13.36 7.16
CA GLY A 93 -13.93 -14.64 7.10
C GLY A 93 -15.07 -14.71 6.07
N GLN A 94 -15.38 -13.64 5.35
CA GLN A 94 -16.38 -13.65 4.27
C GLN A 94 -15.71 -13.84 2.90
N SER A 95 -16.12 -14.87 2.17
CA SER A 95 -15.68 -15.10 0.79
C SER A 95 -16.57 -14.33 -0.20
N GLY A 96 -15.96 -13.78 -1.27
CA GLY A 96 -16.68 -13.17 -2.39
C GLY A 96 -17.12 -11.71 -2.18
N GLY A 97 -16.61 -11.03 -1.17
CA GLY A 97 -16.86 -9.61 -0.93
C GLY A 97 -16.23 -8.71 -2.02
N ARG A 98 -16.71 -7.47 -2.11
CA ARG A 98 -16.11 -6.43 -2.96
C ARG A 98 -14.98 -5.74 -2.21
N PHE A 99 -13.91 -5.40 -2.95
CA PHE A 99 -12.81 -4.61 -2.41
C PHE A 99 -13.30 -3.22 -1.96
N ASP A 100 -13.00 -2.86 -0.71
CA ASP A 100 -13.31 -1.54 -0.20
C ASP A 100 -12.24 -0.53 -0.61
N LYS A 101 -12.64 0.49 -1.38
CA LYS A 101 -11.78 1.53 -1.95
C LYS A 101 -11.00 2.34 -0.92
N VAL A 102 -11.48 2.45 0.32
CA VAL A 102 -10.77 3.19 1.39
C VAL A 102 -9.37 2.64 1.60
N ASN A 103 -9.17 1.35 1.32
CA ASN A 103 -7.87 0.70 1.46
C ASN A 103 -6.82 1.22 0.48
N PHE A 104 -7.18 1.78 -0.67
CA PHE A 104 -6.19 2.43 -1.55
C PHE A 104 -5.49 3.60 -0.84
N ARG A 105 -6.23 4.45 -0.14
CA ARG A 105 -5.67 5.55 0.65
C ARG A 105 -4.86 5.03 1.85
N LYS A 106 -5.38 4.01 2.55
CA LYS A 106 -4.68 3.39 3.69
C LYS A 106 -3.35 2.78 3.29
N ILE A 107 -3.28 2.09 2.14
CA ILE A 107 -2.03 1.52 1.60
C ILE A 107 -0.99 2.61 1.39
N ARG A 108 -1.36 3.73 0.74
CA ARG A 108 -0.41 4.84 0.52
C ARG A 108 0.06 5.47 1.83
N LYS A 109 -0.89 5.75 2.75
CA LYS A 109 -0.60 6.30 4.06
C LYS A 109 0.36 5.41 4.84
N PHE A 110 0.12 4.10 4.85
CA PHE A 110 0.98 3.13 5.53
C PHE A 110 2.38 3.07 4.92
N LYS A 111 2.49 2.97 3.60
CA LYS A 111 3.79 2.92 2.92
C LYS A 111 4.63 4.19 3.10
N ARG A 112 3.98 5.33 3.30
CA ARG A 112 4.66 6.58 3.64
C ARG A 112 5.17 6.58 5.08
N ALA A 113 4.36 6.11 6.04
CA ALA A 113 4.73 6.04 7.45
C ALA A 113 5.78 4.93 7.72
N HIS A 114 5.65 3.79 7.04
CA HIS A 114 6.48 2.60 7.24
C HIS A 114 7.10 2.11 5.91
N PRO A 115 8.06 2.86 5.32
CA PRO A 115 8.58 2.57 3.97
C PRO A 115 9.31 1.23 3.85
N THR A 116 9.81 0.68 4.95
CA THR A 116 10.53 -0.61 5.00
C THR A 116 9.61 -1.81 5.24
N LYS A 117 8.38 -1.57 5.69
CA LYS A 117 7.41 -2.64 5.99
C LYS A 117 6.62 -3.03 4.75
N GLN A 118 6.29 -4.30 4.65
CA GLN A 118 5.47 -4.82 3.55
C GLN A 118 3.99 -4.56 3.78
N VAL A 119 3.24 -4.43 2.69
CA VAL A 119 1.78 -4.37 2.71
C VAL A 119 1.26 -5.61 2.00
N HIS A 120 0.41 -6.34 2.68
CA HIS A 120 -0.40 -7.42 2.13
C HIS A 120 -1.87 -6.98 2.09
N VAL A 121 -2.65 -7.57 1.21
CA VAL A 121 -4.09 -7.26 1.05
C VAL A 121 -4.88 -8.53 0.94
N ASP A 122 -5.97 -8.65 1.67
CA ASP A 122 -6.95 -9.73 1.56
C ASP A 122 -8.37 -9.18 1.41
N GLY A 123 -9.12 -9.78 0.51
CA GLY A 123 -10.52 -9.46 0.27
C GLY A 123 -10.79 -8.73 -1.04
N GLY A 124 -11.72 -9.27 -1.82
CA GLY A 124 -12.23 -8.67 -3.06
C GLY A 124 -11.23 -8.51 -4.20
N VAL A 125 -10.08 -9.18 -4.14
CA VAL A 125 -9.04 -9.07 -5.17
C VAL A 125 -9.46 -9.84 -6.42
N ASN A 126 -9.60 -9.12 -7.52
CA ASN A 126 -9.86 -9.60 -8.87
C ASN A 126 -8.78 -9.05 -9.83
N ALA A 127 -8.90 -9.24 -11.14
CA ALA A 127 -7.92 -8.76 -12.11
C ALA A 127 -7.71 -7.23 -12.05
N GLU A 128 -8.79 -6.47 -11.96
CA GLU A 128 -8.77 -5.01 -11.88
C GLU A 128 -8.09 -4.51 -10.60
N VAL A 129 -8.53 -5.00 -9.44
CA VAL A 129 -7.93 -4.67 -8.15
C VAL A 129 -6.46 -5.09 -8.10
N SER A 130 -6.13 -6.29 -8.60
CA SER A 130 -4.73 -6.77 -8.69
C SER A 130 -3.86 -5.83 -9.51
N PHE A 131 -4.35 -5.31 -10.63
CA PHE A 131 -3.64 -4.32 -11.44
C PHE A 131 -3.33 -3.05 -10.62
N ILE A 132 -4.32 -2.49 -9.93
CA ILE A 132 -4.15 -1.29 -9.10
C ILE A 132 -3.15 -1.56 -7.96
N LEU A 133 -3.32 -2.65 -7.21
CA LEU A 133 -2.47 -3.01 -6.07
C LEU A 133 -1.00 -3.21 -6.48
N ARG A 134 -0.74 -3.82 -7.63
CA ARG A 134 0.62 -3.97 -8.17
C ARG A 134 1.26 -2.61 -8.46
N ASN A 135 0.50 -1.67 -9.04
CA ASN A 135 0.99 -0.30 -9.31
C ASN A 135 1.17 0.51 -8.02
N MET A 136 0.50 0.14 -6.94
CA MET A 136 0.72 0.70 -5.60
C MET A 136 1.86 0.01 -4.85
N SER A 137 2.57 -0.94 -5.48
CA SER A 137 3.65 -1.72 -4.87
C SER A 137 3.21 -2.47 -3.61
N VAL A 138 2.01 -3.04 -3.63
CA VAL A 138 1.57 -4.02 -2.63
C VAL A 138 2.42 -5.28 -2.82
N HIS A 139 2.91 -5.84 -1.71
CA HIS A 139 3.83 -6.97 -1.76
C HIS A 139 3.12 -8.28 -2.09
N SER A 140 1.98 -8.53 -1.45
CA SER A 140 1.21 -9.75 -1.63
C SER A 140 -0.30 -9.47 -1.61
N SER A 141 -1.06 -10.26 -2.38
CA SER A 141 -2.52 -10.21 -2.38
C SER A 141 -3.08 -11.61 -2.21
N VAL A 142 -3.97 -11.79 -1.25
CA VAL A 142 -4.71 -13.03 -1.06
C VAL A 142 -5.90 -13.05 -2.02
N VAL A 143 -5.99 -14.10 -2.82
CA VAL A 143 -7.02 -14.26 -3.84
C VAL A 143 -7.71 -15.59 -3.66
N GLY A 144 -8.94 -15.58 -3.18
CA GLY A 144 -9.75 -16.77 -2.97
C GLY A 144 -10.78 -16.95 -4.08
N SER A 145 -11.97 -16.39 -3.89
CA SER A 145 -13.14 -16.61 -4.74
C SER A 145 -12.90 -16.36 -6.23
N TYR A 146 -12.07 -15.38 -6.60
CA TYR A 146 -11.76 -15.08 -7.99
C TYR A 146 -11.03 -16.23 -8.71
N LEU A 147 -10.19 -16.99 -7.98
CA LEU A 147 -9.44 -18.13 -8.57
C LEU A 147 -10.33 -19.35 -8.83
N PHE A 148 -11.36 -19.57 -7.98
CA PHE A 148 -12.12 -20.81 -7.96
C PHE A 148 -13.54 -20.65 -8.51
N LYS A 149 -13.92 -19.45 -8.97
CA LYS A 149 -15.24 -19.13 -9.49
C LYS A 149 -15.18 -19.06 -11.02
N ASP A 150 -16.15 -19.67 -11.67
CA ASP A 150 -16.52 -19.49 -13.08
C ASP A 150 -15.42 -19.62 -14.19
N GLN A 151 -14.15 -19.90 -13.86
CA GLN A 151 -13.07 -20.01 -14.83
C GLN A 151 -11.96 -20.98 -14.37
N PRO A 152 -11.17 -21.55 -15.31
CA PRO A 152 -10.00 -22.36 -14.96
C PRO A 152 -8.98 -21.54 -14.14
N VAL A 153 -8.42 -22.12 -13.07
CA VAL A 153 -7.46 -21.45 -12.18
C VAL A 153 -6.28 -20.82 -12.95
N GLY A 154 -5.77 -21.53 -13.98
CA GLY A 154 -4.69 -21.01 -14.81
C GLY A 154 -5.06 -19.73 -15.57
N ALA A 155 -6.29 -19.64 -16.10
CA ALA A 155 -6.79 -18.42 -16.74
C ALA A 155 -6.96 -17.29 -15.72
N ALA A 156 -7.52 -17.59 -14.54
CA ALA A 156 -7.65 -16.63 -13.45
C ALA A 156 -6.28 -16.05 -13.03
N LEU A 157 -5.26 -16.89 -12.87
CA LEU A 157 -3.90 -16.48 -12.55
C LEU A 157 -3.28 -15.59 -13.62
N LEU A 158 -3.53 -15.86 -14.89
CA LEU A 158 -3.08 -15.01 -16.00
C LEU A 158 -3.79 -13.66 -15.95
N ASN A 159 -5.11 -13.65 -15.77
CA ASN A 159 -5.90 -12.42 -15.66
C ASN A 159 -5.44 -11.50 -14.52
N LEU A 160 -5.03 -12.05 -13.38
CA LEU A 160 -4.44 -11.26 -12.29
C LEU A 160 -3.13 -10.54 -12.67
N LYS A 161 -2.47 -10.94 -13.75
CA LYS A 161 -1.21 -10.37 -14.25
C LYS A 161 -1.37 -9.45 -15.45
N ILE A 162 -2.57 -9.34 -16.02
CA ILE A 162 -2.84 -8.51 -17.20
C ILE A 162 -2.58 -7.03 -16.89
N HIS A 163 -2.17 -6.29 -17.93
CA HIS A 163 -1.89 -4.83 -17.85
C HIS A 163 -2.93 -3.99 -18.59
N ASP A 164 -3.73 -4.59 -19.45
CA ASP A 164 -4.78 -3.94 -20.22
C ASP A 164 -6.14 -4.43 -19.71
N ILE A 165 -6.78 -3.61 -18.89
CA ILE A 165 -8.01 -3.95 -18.16
C ILE A 165 -9.00 -2.81 -18.31
N ASP A 166 -10.23 -3.11 -18.73
CA ASP A 166 -11.35 -2.20 -18.59
C ASP A 166 -11.67 -2.00 -17.11
N SER A 167 -11.48 -0.79 -16.61
CA SER A 167 -11.64 -0.46 -15.20
C SER A 167 -13.02 0.10 -14.91
N HIS A 168 -13.64 -0.42 -13.82
CA HIS A 168 -14.85 0.13 -13.21
C HIS A 168 -14.51 1.20 -12.15
N TYR A 169 -13.23 1.34 -11.78
CA TYR A 169 -12.77 2.37 -10.87
C TYR A 169 -12.49 3.67 -11.64
N ALA A 170 -12.97 4.78 -11.11
CA ALA A 170 -12.56 6.10 -11.59
C ALA A 170 -11.15 6.43 -11.08
N VAL A 171 -10.43 7.30 -11.81
CA VAL A 171 -9.12 7.80 -11.35
C VAL A 171 -9.20 8.35 -9.93
N GLY A 172 -10.30 9.05 -9.59
CA GLY A 172 -10.54 9.56 -8.24
C GLY A 172 -10.58 8.53 -7.13
N ASP A 173 -10.87 7.25 -7.44
CA ASP A 173 -10.94 6.19 -6.43
C ASP A 173 -9.57 5.79 -5.88
N PHE A 174 -8.49 5.97 -6.67
CA PHE A 174 -7.14 5.57 -6.31
C PHE A 174 -6.06 6.63 -6.54
N MET A 175 -6.41 7.83 -7.04
CA MET A 175 -5.47 8.94 -7.12
C MET A 175 -5.04 9.41 -5.72
N ARG A 176 -3.90 10.10 -5.65
CA ARG A 176 -3.49 10.79 -4.43
C ARG A 176 -4.42 11.94 -4.13
N SER A 177 -4.79 12.09 -2.87
CA SER A 177 -5.51 13.27 -2.41
C SER A 177 -4.58 14.47 -2.26
N ARG A 178 -5.15 15.66 -2.05
CA ARG A 178 -4.39 16.89 -1.88
C ARG A 178 -3.37 16.80 -0.73
N GLU A 179 -3.72 16.11 0.35
CA GLU A 179 -2.85 15.91 1.51
C GLU A 179 -1.74 14.87 1.27
N GLU A 180 -1.81 14.15 0.18
CA GLU A 180 -0.84 13.10 -0.19
C GLU A 180 0.15 13.55 -1.28
N ILE A 181 0.11 14.84 -1.69
CA ILE A 181 0.99 15.41 -2.71
C ILE A 181 1.72 16.64 -2.16
N PRO A 182 2.95 16.91 -2.59
CA PRO A 182 3.70 18.09 -2.18
C PRO A 182 3.14 19.33 -2.87
N LEU A 183 2.64 20.28 -2.06
CA LEU A 183 2.05 21.54 -2.51
C LEU A 183 2.78 22.69 -1.84
N LEU A 184 3.20 23.69 -2.59
CA LEU A 184 3.82 24.91 -2.09
C LEU A 184 3.02 26.13 -2.55
N GLY A 185 2.60 26.94 -1.58
CA GLY A 185 1.95 28.22 -1.83
C GLY A 185 2.95 29.31 -2.28
N PRO A 186 2.46 30.53 -2.60
CA PRO A 186 3.29 31.63 -3.11
C PRO A 186 4.46 32.01 -2.21
N ASP A 187 4.26 31.92 -0.88
CA ASP A 187 5.23 32.37 0.11
C ASP A 187 6.35 31.36 0.42
N ASN A 188 6.19 30.10 -0.02
CA ASN A 188 7.06 28.96 0.35
C ASN A 188 7.70 28.35 -0.90
N ARG A 189 8.47 29.13 -1.67
CA ARG A 189 9.04 28.70 -2.97
C ARG A 189 10.56 28.77 -3.06
N SER A 190 11.22 28.81 -1.91
CA SER A 190 12.69 28.71 -1.91
C SER A 190 13.12 27.30 -2.37
N LEU A 191 14.34 27.21 -2.91
CA LEU A 191 14.90 25.92 -3.33
C LEU A 191 14.90 24.89 -2.18
N THR A 192 15.19 25.34 -0.96
CA THR A 192 15.19 24.49 0.23
C THR A 192 13.77 23.93 0.51
N GLU A 193 12.74 24.76 0.43
CA GLU A 193 11.35 24.33 0.65
C GLU A 193 10.88 23.37 -0.44
N VAL A 194 11.28 23.60 -1.70
CA VAL A 194 11.02 22.69 -2.81
C VAL A 194 11.65 21.32 -2.55
N LEU A 195 12.94 21.29 -2.20
CA LEU A 195 13.66 20.05 -1.91
C LEU A 195 13.08 19.33 -0.68
N GLN A 196 12.79 20.07 0.38
CA GLN A 196 12.17 19.52 1.59
C GLN A 196 10.80 18.92 1.30
N SER A 197 9.96 19.63 0.55
CA SER A 197 8.64 19.15 0.13
C SER A 197 8.74 17.85 -0.68
N MET A 198 9.67 17.76 -1.63
CA MET A 198 9.90 16.52 -2.39
C MET A 198 10.36 15.37 -1.48
N ASP A 199 11.23 15.65 -0.51
CA ASP A 199 11.74 14.63 0.40
C ASP A 199 10.67 14.18 1.41
N ASP A 200 9.91 15.07 2.00
CA ASP A 200 8.83 14.74 2.95
C ASP A 200 7.77 13.82 2.34
N PHE A 201 7.43 14.07 1.08
CA PHE A 201 6.45 13.26 0.36
C PHE A 201 7.05 12.06 -0.38
N LYS A 202 8.39 11.95 -0.44
CA LYS A 202 9.11 10.93 -1.23
C LYS A 202 8.65 10.89 -2.70
N LEU A 203 8.39 12.08 -3.26
CA LEU A 203 8.00 12.27 -4.66
C LEU A 203 9.06 13.11 -5.37
N GLY A 204 9.33 12.77 -6.62
CA GLY A 204 10.31 13.46 -7.45
C GLY A 204 9.82 14.77 -8.06
N PHE A 205 8.79 15.38 -7.50
CA PHE A 205 8.24 16.66 -7.92
C PHE A 205 7.55 17.38 -6.76
N THR A 206 7.32 18.69 -6.92
CA THR A 206 6.40 19.47 -6.09
C THR A 206 5.50 20.34 -7.00
N ILE A 207 4.29 20.63 -6.53
CA ILE A 207 3.32 21.46 -7.24
C ILE A 207 3.31 22.84 -6.62
N LEU A 208 3.36 23.88 -7.47
CA LEU A 208 3.19 25.26 -7.04
C LEU A 208 1.73 25.67 -7.19
N GLU A 209 1.19 26.29 -6.17
CA GLU A 209 -0.18 26.81 -6.15
C GLU A 209 -0.19 28.32 -5.95
N ASN A 210 -1.20 28.97 -6.55
CA ASN A 210 -1.48 30.38 -6.31
C ASN A 210 -2.30 30.59 -5.02
N GLU A 211 -2.61 31.85 -4.69
CA GLU A 211 -3.43 32.23 -3.53
C GLU A 211 -4.85 31.63 -3.57
N HIS A 212 -5.33 31.23 -4.74
CA HIS A 212 -6.64 30.61 -4.94
C HIS A 212 -6.59 29.08 -4.90
N SER A 213 -5.43 28.49 -4.52
CA SER A 213 -5.21 27.02 -4.53
C SER A 213 -5.33 26.38 -5.91
N GLU A 214 -5.06 27.15 -6.96
CA GLU A 214 -4.97 26.64 -8.33
C GLU A 214 -3.51 26.33 -8.67
N MET A 215 -3.30 25.29 -9.46
CA MET A 215 -1.97 24.87 -9.88
C MET A 215 -1.37 25.88 -10.87
N GLU A 216 -0.22 26.48 -10.51
CA GLU A 216 0.57 27.36 -11.36
C GLU A 216 1.66 26.60 -12.12
N GLY A 217 2.26 25.60 -11.51
CA GLY A 217 3.33 24.85 -12.13
C GLY A 217 3.72 23.59 -11.36
N ILE A 218 4.66 22.85 -11.94
CA ILE A 218 5.28 21.68 -11.33
C ILE A 218 6.80 21.84 -11.45
N ILE A 219 7.51 21.62 -10.36
CA ILE A 219 8.96 21.49 -10.33
C ILE A 219 9.30 20.03 -10.13
N SER A 220 10.12 19.46 -11.01
CA SER A 220 10.57 18.07 -10.93
C SER A 220 12.08 17.98 -10.61
N ASN A 221 12.53 16.79 -10.20
CA ASN A 221 13.95 16.49 -10.06
C ASN A 221 14.74 16.74 -11.36
N ALA A 222 14.08 16.64 -12.53
CA ALA A 222 14.72 16.92 -13.81
C ALA A 222 14.97 18.43 -13.99
N ASP A 223 14.05 19.26 -13.52
CA ASP A 223 14.19 20.72 -13.61
C ASP A 223 15.29 21.22 -12.66
N LEU A 224 15.34 20.68 -11.45
CA LEU A 224 16.42 20.96 -10.50
C LEU A 224 17.79 20.60 -11.06
N ARG A 225 17.92 19.41 -11.68
CA ARG A 225 19.19 19.00 -12.32
C ARG A 225 19.60 19.91 -13.46
N LYS A 226 18.65 20.35 -14.30
CA LYS A 226 18.93 21.29 -15.38
C LYS A 226 19.43 22.63 -14.84
N GLU A 227 18.81 23.12 -13.77
CA GLU A 227 19.19 24.40 -13.18
C GLU A 227 20.58 24.36 -12.54
N VAL A 228 20.90 23.27 -11.82
CA VAL A 228 22.25 23.04 -11.29
C VAL A 228 23.31 23.06 -12.39
N LEU A 229 23.04 22.44 -13.54
CA LEU A 229 23.97 22.40 -14.68
C LEU A 229 24.10 23.74 -15.38
N ARG A 230 23.07 24.59 -15.35
CA ARG A 230 23.13 25.95 -15.97
C ARG A 230 23.91 26.95 -15.13
N ASN A 231 23.87 26.82 -13.81
CA ASN A 231 24.36 27.84 -12.88
C ASN A 231 25.66 27.43 -12.13
N ASP A 232 26.37 26.39 -12.59
CA ASP A 232 27.54 25.82 -11.89
C ASP A 232 27.32 25.57 -10.38
N GLY A 233 26.08 25.33 -9.99
CA GLY A 233 25.69 25.04 -8.62
C GLY A 233 24.26 25.48 -8.28
N LEU A 234 23.80 25.10 -7.08
CA LEU A 234 22.50 25.51 -6.56
C LEU A 234 22.58 26.94 -6.04
N THR A 235 21.80 27.85 -6.62
CA THR A 235 21.63 29.22 -6.09
C THR A 235 20.40 29.27 -5.19
N GLU A 236 20.37 30.14 -4.17
CA GLU A 236 19.27 30.25 -3.19
C GLU A 236 17.95 30.74 -3.81
N LYS A 237 17.93 31.15 -5.09
CA LYS A 237 16.71 31.64 -5.75
C LYS A 237 16.13 30.63 -6.73
N SER A 238 14.96 30.09 -6.39
CA SER A 238 14.19 29.18 -7.25
C SER A 238 13.34 29.87 -8.33
N GLU A 239 13.39 31.20 -8.45
CA GLU A 239 12.55 31.99 -9.36
C GLU A 239 12.72 31.65 -10.85
N GLY A 240 13.78 30.93 -11.23
CA GLY A 240 14.02 30.49 -12.61
C GLY A 240 13.65 29.04 -12.91
N VAL A 241 13.21 28.27 -11.91
CA VAL A 241 13.01 26.82 -12.05
C VAL A 241 11.57 26.44 -12.47
N ALA A 242 10.61 27.33 -12.25
CA ALA A 242 9.23 27.09 -12.66
C ALA A 242 9.05 27.34 -14.16
N GLU A 243 9.21 26.34 -14.99
CA GLU A 243 8.69 26.40 -16.36
C GLU A 243 7.15 26.26 -16.30
N THR A 244 6.46 27.11 -17.08
CA THR A 244 5.01 27.07 -17.30
C THR A 244 4.52 25.66 -17.54
N PRO A 245 3.34 25.26 -17.01
CA PRO A 245 2.81 23.92 -17.11
C PRO A 245 2.83 23.40 -18.54
N ASN A 246 3.41 22.25 -18.74
CA ASN A 246 3.34 21.57 -20.04
C ASN A 246 1.86 21.39 -20.40
N HIS A 247 1.41 21.93 -21.53
CA HIS A 247 0.01 22.01 -21.96
C HIS A 247 -0.77 20.70 -21.93
N ALA A 248 -0.11 19.57 -21.80
CA ALA A 248 -0.74 18.25 -21.69
C ALA A 248 -1.42 18.00 -20.32
N CYS A 249 -0.86 18.51 -19.23
CA CYS A 249 -1.39 18.29 -17.88
C CYS A 249 -2.57 19.22 -17.57
N SER A 250 -2.56 20.46 -18.09
CA SER A 250 -3.62 21.44 -17.90
C SER A 250 -4.95 21.07 -18.60
N ARG A 251 -4.90 20.23 -19.65
CA ARG A 251 -6.08 19.78 -20.38
C ARG A 251 -6.86 18.68 -19.64
N ALA A 252 -6.17 17.81 -18.94
CA ALA A 252 -6.82 16.70 -18.19
C ALA A 252 -7.55 17.19 -16.93
N LEU A 253 -7.09 18.30 -16.32
CA LEU A 253 -7.69 18.86 -15.11
C LEU A 253 -8.85 19.84 -15.36
N ARG A 254 -9.06 20.31 -16.61
CA ARG A 254 -10.15 21.23 -16.97
C ARG A 254 -11.41 20.54 -17.52
N GLN A 255 -11.46 19.22 -17.60
CA GLN A 255 -12.60 18.48 -18.16
C GLN A 255 -13.42 17.74 -17.10
N ARG A 256 -13.54 18.30 -15.89
CA ARG A 256 -14.65 17.93 -14.98
C ARG A 256 -15.09 19.11 -14.12
#